data_cbcf0d668b2886f42feaf0e74e874997
#
_entry.id   cbcf0d668b2886f42feaf0e74e874997
#
_cell.length_a   1.000
_cell.length_b   1.000
_cell.length_c   1.000
_cell.angle_alpha   90.00
_cell.angle_beta   90.00
_cell.angle_gamma   90.00
#
_symmetry.space_group_name_H-M   'P 1'
#
loop_
_entity.id
_entity.type
_entity.pdbx_description
1 polymer ?
#
loop_
_entity_poly.entity_id
_entity_poly.type
_entity_poly.pdbx_seq_one_letter_code
_entity_poly.pdbx_strand_id
1 'polypeptide(L)'
;KGGYFIEDPVLLDAGFKTGDKILAINDQSIKMDTEIGQYIIGAEQMTVQRDGEQKVITLPENFLGQLSDEGSKNLFRYRYPFIVESVPDSSANASAGLKEGDLILGLNGKKIEYFDLFQSELKNYKGKTVQAEILRENKTIIRDLKVNNEAKLNIYRLIDAKRFTEMGYYDVIKTDYSFGESFGAGARKFNSTVVNYFSQLKAIFNPKTEAYKGLGGFKA
;
A
#
# COMPACT_ATOMS: atom_id res chain seq x y z
N LYS A 1 -1.51 9.90 2.28
CA LYS A 1 -2.92 10.21 2.04
C LYS A 1 -3.60 8.98 1.46
N GLY A 2 -4.79 8.58 1.92
CA GLY A 2 -5.52 7.44 1.36
C GLY A 2 -5.26 6.06 1.98
N GLY A 3 -4.36 5.94 2.94
CA GLY A 3 -4.07 4.67 3.59
C GLY A 3 -3.42 3.63 2.67
N TYR A 4 -3.55 2.35 3.04
CA TYR A 4 -2.99 1.24 2.28
C TYR A 4 -4.03 0.54 1.41
N PHE A 5 -3.58 -0.04 0.32
CA PHE A 5 -4.33 -1.03 -0.42
C PHE A 5 -4.12 -2.40 0.23
N ILE A 6 -5.20 -3.01 0.66
CA ILE A 6 -5.22 -4.30 1.35
C ILE A 6 -5.96 -5.31 0.46
N GLU A 7 -5.28 -6.37 0.07
CA GLU A 7 -5.87 -7.48 -0.69
C GLU A 7 -5.48 -8.84 -0.12
N ASP A 8 -4.56 -8.86 0.84
CA ASP A 8 -4.11 -10.09 1.50
C ASP A 8 -5.26 -10.71 2.31
N PRO A 9 -5.59 -12.00 2.10
CA PRO A 9 -6.72 -12.66 2.77
C PRO A 9 -6.59 -12.63 4.30
N VAL A 10 -5.37 -12.84 4.83
CA VAL A 10 -5.13 -12.86 6.28
C VAL A 10 -5.40 -11.50 6.90
N LEU A 11 -5.02 -10.41 6.21
CA LEU A 11 -5.33 -9.06 6.68
C LEU A 11 -6.82 -8.76 6.60
N LEU A 12 -7.49 -9.17 5.51
CA LEU A 12 -8.93 -8.97 5.35
C LEU A 12 -9.72 -9.72 6.43
N ASP A 13 -9.35 -10.98 6.71
CA ASP A 13 -9.97 -11.80 7.75
C ASP A 13 -9.70 -11.25 9.15
N ALA A 14 -8.53 -10.66 9.40
CA ALA A 14 -8.24 -9.93 10.64
C ALA A 14 -9.04 -8.63 10.78
N GLY A 15 -9.72 -8.18 9.73
CA GLY A 15 -10.59 -7.00 9.75
C GLY A 15 -9.97 -5.72 9.21
N PHE A 16 -8.79 -5.78 8.58
CA PHE A 16 -8.25 -4.64 7.82
C PHE A 16 -9.07 -4.36 6.57
N LYS A 17 -9.03 -3.11 6.13
CA LYS A 17 -9.69 -2.67 4.88
C LYS A 17 -8.78 -1.75 4.10
N THR A 18 -8.92 -1.77 2.77
CA THR A 18 -8.29 -0.78 1.92
C THR A 18 -8.69 0.64 2.38
N GLY A 19 -7.71 1.49 2.55
CA GLY A 19 -7.87 2.84 3.08
C GLY A 19 -7.43 3.00 4.53
N ASP A 20 -7.18 1.91 5.26
CA ASP A 20 -6.65 1.99 6.62
C ASP A 20 -5.25 2.61 6.62
N LYS A 21 -5.02 3.50 7.59
CA LYS A 21 -3.68 4.02 7.92
C LYS A 21 -3.28 3.44 9.26
N ILE A 22 -2.12 2.83 9.33
CA ILE A 22 -1.60 2.27 10.58
C ILE A 22 -1.08 3.42 11.44
N LEU A 23 -1.61 3.54 12.65
CA LEU A 23 -1.23 4.56 13.63
C LEU A 23 -0.33 3.99 14.72
N ALA A 24 -0.59 2.75 15.14
CA ALA A 24 0.20 2.07 16.16
C ALA A 24 0.16 0.55 15.98
N ILE A 25 1.19 -0.12 16.46
CA ILE A 25 1.28 -1.58 16.61
C ILE A 25 1.56 -1.85 18.08
N ASN A 26 0.68 -2.58 18.75
CA ASN A 26 0.64 -2.65 20.21
C ASN A 26 0.66 -1.23 20.79
N ASP A 27 1.58 -0.94 21.69
CA ASP A 27 1.75 0.38 22.32
C ASP A 27 2.75 1.29 21.58
N GLN A 28 3.26 0.85 20.40
CA GLN A 28 4.23 1.61 19.62
C GLN A 28 3.54 2.42 18.53
N SER A 29 3.61 3.74 18.64
CA SER A 29 3.14 4.65 17.59
C SER A 29 4.02 4.52 16.34
N ILE A 30 3.39 4.34 15.18
CA ILE A 30 4.04 4.25 13.88
C ILE A 30 4.06 5.63 13.26
N LYS A 31 5.26 6.16 13.07
CA LYS A 31 5.49 7.46 12.41
C LYS A 31 5.90 7.32 10.95
N MET A 32 6.59 6.24 10.64
CA MET A 32 7.07 5.93 9.29
C MET A 32 6.65 4.51 8.90
N ASP A 33 6.21 4.34 7.67
CA ASP A 33 5.76 3.03 7.15
C ASP A 33 6.86 1.95 7.20
N THR A 34 8.14 2.37 7.14
CA THR A 34 9.29 1.47 7.29
C THR A 34 9.38 0.82 8.68
N GLU A 35 8.66 1.36 9.67
CA GLU A 35 8.62 0.81 11.02
C GLU A 35 7.67 -0.39 11.13
N ILE A 36 6.67 -0.49 10.25
CA ILE A 36 5.65 -1.56 10.29
C ILE A 36 6.31 -2.94 10.27
N GLY A 37 7.25 -3.16 9.35
CA GLY A 37 7.96 -4.44 9.24
C GLY A 37 8.77 -4.81 10.50
N GLN A 38 9.16 -3.82 11.30
CA GLN A 38 9.91 -4.07 12.54
C GLN A 38 8.99 -4.51 13.68
N TYR A 39 7.77 -3.98 13.73
CA TYR A 39 6.85 -4.19 14.86
C TYR A 39 5.78 -5.25 14.58
N ILE A 40 5.54 -5.62 13.31
CA ILE A 40 4.50 -6.60 12.97
C ILE A 40 4.81 -8.00 13.54
N ILE A 41 6.10 -8.33 13.71
CA ILE A 41 6.52 -9.57 14.35
C ILE A 41 6.30 -9.42 15.86
N GLY A 42 5.33 -10.14 16.41
CA GLY A 42 4.92 -10.00 17.81
C GLY A 42 3.80 -8.98 18.01
N ALA A 43 3.15 -8.55 16.92
CA ALA A 43 1.96 -7.72 17.01
C ALA A 43 0.76 -8.54 17.53
N GLU A 44 0.10 -8.03 18.57
CA GLU A 44 -1.14 -8.58 19.12
C GLU A 44 -2.34 -7.74 18.68
N GLN A 45 -2.11 -6.46 18.46
CA GLN A 45 -3.12 -5.52 17.98
C GLN A 45 -2.50 -4.41 17.14
N MET A 46 -3.29 -3.87 16.22
CA MET A 46 -2.91 -2.71 15.42
C MET A 46 -4.00 -1.65 15.48
N THR A 47 -3.62 -0.41 15.76
CA THR A 47 -4.53 0.73 15.70
C THR A 47 -4.46 1.34 14.32
N VAL A 48 -5.60 1.46 13.66
CA VAL A 48 -5.72 2.06 12.33
C VAL A 48 -6.63 3.29 12.37
N GLN A 49 -6.41 4.23 11.46
CA GLN A 49 -7.37 5.26 11.13
C GLN A 49 -8.18 4.82 9.91
N ARG A 50 -9.49 4.74 10.05
CA ARG A 50 -10.46 4.39 9.01
C ARG A 50 -11.58 5.41 9.00
N ASP A 51 -11.83 6.07 7.88
CA ASP A 51 -12.90 7.09 7.72
C ASP A 51 -12.85 8.21 8.77
N GLY A 52 -11.63 8.57 9.20
CA GLY A 52 -11.39 9.60 10.22
C GLY A 52 -11.43 9.10 11.67
N GLU A 53 -11.92 7.89 11.93
CA GLU A 53 -11.99 7.27 13.25
C GLU A 53 -10.80 6.33 13.51
N GLN A 54 -10.42 6.21 14.77
CA GLN A 54 -9.45 5.20 15.19
C GLN A 54 -10.17 3.88 15.52
N LYS A 55 -9.61 2.78 15.02
CA LYS A 55 -10.10 1.42 15.27
C LYS A 55 -8.94 0.53 15.68
N VAL A 56 -9.17 -0.30 16.68
CA VAL A 56 -8.22 -1.32 17.13
C VAL A 56 -8.59 -2.64 16.44
N ILE A 57 -7.64 -3.24 15.78
CA ILE A 57 -7.73 -4.55 15.15
C ILE A 57 -6.90 -5.51 15.99
N THR A 58 -7.54 -6.48 16.61
CA THR A 58 -6.86 -7.54 17.37
C THR A 58 -6.45 -8.64 16.39
N LEU A 59 -5.18 -9.03 16.43
CA LEU A 59 -4.62 -10.06 15.57
C LEU A 59 -4.76 -11.45 16.24
N PRO A 60 -5.02 -12.52 15.47
CA PRO A 60 -5.02 -13.86 16.02
C PRO A 60 -3.62 -14.27 16.49
N GLU A 61 -3.53 -15.14 17.52
CA GLU A 61 -2.24 -15.58 18.06
C GLU A 61 -1.30 -16.16 16.98
N ASN A 62 -1.87 -16.88 16.00
CA ASN A 62 -1.13 -17.49 14.89
C ASN A 62 -1.08 -16.63 13.62
N PHE A 63 -1.23 -15.32 13.75
CA PHE A 63 -1.25 -14.38 12.61
C PHE A 63 -0.02 -14.54 11.70
N LEU A 64 1.18 -14.65 12.29
CA LEU A 64 2.42 -14.83 11.53
C LEU A 64 2.47 -16.19 10.81
N GLY A 65 1.93 -17.22 11.44
CA GLY A 65 1.80 -18.53 10.80
C GLY A 65 0.90 -18.48 9.59
N GLN A 66 -0.27 -17.84 9.70
CA GLN A 66 -1.20 -17.64 8.59
C GLN A 66 -0.57 -16.88 7.42
N LEU A 67 0.15 -15.79 7.70
CA LEU A 67 0.89 -15.04 6.66
C LEU A 67 1.94 -15.91 5.96
N SER A 68 2.61 -16.79 6.70
CA SER A 68 3.59 -17.71 6.15
C SER A 68 2.96 -18.81 5.29
N ASP A 69 1.85 -19.39 5.75
CA ASP A 69 1.14 -20.47 5.04
C ASP A 69 0.54 -19.96 3.71
N GLU A 70 0.01 -18.74 3.68
CA GLU A 70 -0.50 -18.08 2.47
C GLU A 70 0.63 -17.54 1.56
N GLY A 71 1.88 -17.54 2.04
CA GLY A 71 3.01 -16.96 1.32
C GLY A 71 2.85 -15.45 1.10
N SER A 72 2.22 -14.79 2.04
CA SER A 72 1.88 -13.38 2.01
C SER A 72 3.09 -12.49 1.77
N LYS A 73 2.97 -11.58 0.80
CA LYS A 73 4.02 -10.60 0.44
C LYS A 73 3.37 -9.24 0.26
N ASN A 74 4.12 -8.18 0.61
CA ASN A 74 3.66 -6.81 0.40
C ASN A 74 2.29 -6.52 1.05
N LEU A 75 2.16 -6.84 2.33
CA LEU A 75 0.93 -6.76 3.12
C LEU A 75 0.24 -5.40 3.01
N PHE A 76 1.02 -4.32 3.12
CA PHE A 76 0.55 -2.94 3.12
C PHE A 76 1.11 -2.22 1.90
N ARG A 77 0.31 -2.16 0.82
CA ARG A 77 0.73 -1.54 -0.44
C ARG A 77 0.27 -0.10 -0.48
N TYR A 78 1.15 0.79 -0.93
CA TYR A 78 0.79 2.19 -1.12
C TYR A 78 -0.28 2.34 -2.20
N ARG A 79 -1.21 3.26 -1.97
CA ARG A 79 -2.17 3.69 -2.97
C ARG A 79 -1.62 4.88 -3.72
N TYR A 80 -1.74 4.88 -5.01
CA TYR A 80 -1.24 5.93 -5.89
C TYR A 80 -2.24 6.23 -7.00
N PRO A 81 -2.17 7.45 -7.58
CA PRO A 81 -3.04 7.83 -8.68
C PRO A 81 -2.70 7.09 -9.97
N PHE A 82 -3.61 7.12 -10.93
CA PHE A 82 -3.33 6.58 -12.25
C PHE A 82 -2.73 7.65 -13.16
N ILE A 83 -1.40 7.71 -13.25
CA ILE A 83 -0.68 8.57 -14.18
C ILE A 83 -0.19 7.72 -15.34
N VAL A 84 -0.44 8.19 -16.57
CA VAL A 84 0.02 7.53 -17.79
C VAL A 84 1.54 7.71 -17.92
N GLU A 85 2.26 6.62 -18.10
CA GLU A 85 3.66 6.61 -18.50
C GLU A 85 3.76 6.52 -20.00
N SER A 86 3.16 5.47 -20.58
CA SER A 86 3.13 5.25 -22.03
C SER A 86 1.96 4.34 -22.42
N VAL A 87 1.64 4.35 -23.70
CA VAL A 87 0.65 3.45 -24.30
C VAL A 87 1.36 2.64 -25.38
N PRO A 88 1.45 1.30 -25.25
CA PRO A 88 2.08 0.46 -26.27
C PRO A 88 1.35 0.56 -27.61
N ASP A 89 2.06 0.47 -28.71
CA ASP A 89 1.46 0.47 -30.07
C ASP A 89 0.49 -0.70 -30.28
N SER A 90 0.71 -1.81 -29.57
CA SER A 90 -0.18 -2.99 -29.58
C SER A 90 -1.47 -2.79 -28.75
N SER A 91 -1.57 -1.72 -27.99
CA SER A 91 -2.76 -1.42 -27.19
C SER A 91 -3.92 -0.97 -28.06
N ALA A 92 -5.13 -1.43 -27.74
CA ALA A 92 -6.35 -0.91 -28.36
C ALA A 92 -6.56 0.60 -28.09
N ASN A 93 -5.79 1.19 -27.16
CA ASN A 93 -5.80 2.59 -26.78
C ASN A 93 -4.63 3.41 -27.40
N ALA A 94 -3.80 2.82 -28.28
CA ALA A 94 -2.67 3.52 -28.89
C ALA A 94 -3.09 4.82 -29.60
N SER A 95 -4.27 4.85 -30.24
CA SER A 95 -4.81 6.02 -30.92
C SER A 95 -5.69 6.92 -30.05
N ALA A 96 -5.82 6.65 -28.74
CA ALA A 96 -6.70 7.42 -27.85
C ALA A 96 -6.15 8.83 -27.55
N GLY A 97 -4.94 9.16 -27.97
CA GLY A 97 -4.32 10.46 -27.78
C GLY A 97 -3.90 10.73 -26.34
N LEU A 98 -3.62 9.67 -25.58
CA LEU A 98 -3.03 9.78 -24.25
C LEU A 98 -1.55 10.21 -24.38
N LYS A 99 -1.06 10.92 -23.37
CA LYS A 99 0.33 11.38 -23.30
C LYS A 99 0.92 11.00 -21.93
N GLU A 100 2.23 10.90 -21.90
CA GLU A 100 2.97 10.79 -20.65
C GLU A 100 2.57 11.92 -19.70
N GLY A 101 2.34 11.58 -18.44
CA GLY A 101 1.96 12.52 -17.41
C GLY A 101 0.46 12.82 -17.30
N ASP A 102 -0.37 12.29 -18.19
CA ASP A 102 -1.83 12.38 -18.04
C ASP A 102 -2.26 11.74 -16.73
N LEU A 103 -3.00 12.48 -15.90
CA LEU A 103 -3.61 11.93 -14.68
C LEU A 103 -5.06 11.58 -14.98
N ILE A 104 -5.39 10.30 -14.92
CA ILE A 104 -6.76 9.83 -15.10
C ILE A 104 -7.52 10.06 -13.78
N LEU A 105 -8.56 10.94 -13.83
CA LEU A 105 -9.34 11.36 -12.67
C LEU A 105 -10.57 10.50 -12.43
N GLY A 106 -11.07 9.81 -13.46
CA GLY A 106 -12.30 9.04 -13.36
C GLY A 106 -12.74 8.38 -14.66
N LEU A 107 -13.81 7.61 -14.57
CA LEU A 107 -14.42 6.89 -15.69
C LEU A 107 -15.94 7.13 -15.72
N ASN A 108 -16.49 7.45 -16.88
CA ASN A 108 -17.94 7.65 -17.10
C ASN A 108 -18.57 8.60 -16.06
N GLY A 109 -17.89 9.70 -15.73
CA GLY A 109 -18.35 10.69 -14.75
C GLY A 109 -18.14 10.31 -13.28
N LYS A 110 -17.70 9.08 -12.99
CA LYS A 110 -17.34 8.64 -11.63
C LYS A 110 -15.90 9.01 -11.33
N LYS A 111 -15.70 9.88 -10.35
CA LYS A 111 -14.35 10.24 -9.87
C LYS A 111 -13.69 9.07 -9.17
N ILE A 112 -12.43 8.83 -9.49
CA ILE A 112 -11.61 7.73 -8.94
C ILE A 112 -10.23 8.27 -8.64
N GLU A 113 -9.86 8.32 -7.36
CA GLU A 113 -8.60 8.93 -6.93
C GLU A 113 -7.42 7.96 -7.00
N TYR A 114 -7.64 6.65 -6.78
CA TYR A 114 -6.56 5.66 -6.64
C TYR A 114 -6.66 4.56 -7.69
N PHE A 115 -5.50 4.07 -8.13
CA PHE A 115 -5.39 3.05 -9.16
C PHE A 115 -6.11 1.73 -8.82
N ASP A 116 -6.07 1.32 -7.55
CA ASP A 116 -6.80 0.13 -7.08
C ASP A 116 -8.31 0.22 -7.33
N LEU A 117 -8.88 1.40 -7.15
CA LEU A 117 -10.29 1.66 -7.45
C LEU A 117 -10.56 1.64 -8.97
N PHE A 118 -9.61 2.12 -9.80
CA PHE A 118 -9.71 1.99 -11.26
C PHE A 118 -9.77 0.53 -11.68
N GLN A 119 -8.87 -0.30 -11.15
CA GLN A 119 -8.86 -1.73 -11.46
C GLN A 119 -10.18 -2.41 -11.08
N SER A 120 -10.74 -2.04 -9.93
CA SER A 120 -12.04 -2.55 -9.49
C SER A 120 -13.18 -2.09 -10.42
N GLU A 121 -13.21 -0.79 -10.77
CA GLU A 121 -14.25 -0.21 -11.61
C GLU A 121 -14.22 -0.76 -13.03
N LEU A 122 -13.04 -0.96 -13.62
CA LEU A 122 -12.87 -1.51 -14.97
C LEU A 122 -13.49 -2.90 -15.14
N LYS A 123 -13.65 -3.69 -14.06
CA LYS A 123 -14.31 -5.00 -14.11
C LYS A 123 -15.75 -4.92 -14.61
N ASN A 124 -16.42 -3.76 -14.43
CA ASN A 124 -17.79 -3.51 -14.87
C ASN A 124 -17.88 -3.20 -16.37
N TYR A 125 -16.76 -2.97 -17.03
CA TYR A 125 -16.70 -2.49 -18.41
C TYR A 125 -15.89 -3.38 -19.34
N LYS A 126 -15.73 -4.66 -19.03
CA LYS A 126 -15.03 -5.63 -19.88
C LYS A 126 -15.55 -5.61 -21.31
N GLY A 127 -14.67 -5.47 -22.28
CA GLY A 127 -14.99 -5.44 -23.70
C GLY A 127 -15.72 -4.17 -24.16
N LYS A 128 -15.86 -3.15 -23.30
CA LYS A 128 -16.58 -1.90 -23.60
C LYS A 128 -15.62 -0.72 -23.73
N THR A 129 -16.14 0.37 -24.27
CA THR A 129 -15.49 1.68 -24.25
C THR A 129 -16.01 2.48 -23.06
N VAL A 130 -15.09 3.19 -22.37
CA VAL A 130 -15.39 4.09 -21.25
C VAL A 130 -14.86 5.48 -21.55
N GLN A 131 -15.54 6.50 -21.07
CA GLN A 131 -15.06 7.88 -21.12
C GLN A 131 -14.15 8.12 -19.91
N ALA A 132 -12.87 8.36 -20.15
CA ALA A 132 -11.91 8.74 -19.13
C ALA A 132 -11.81 10.26 -19.02
N GLU A 133 -11.99 10.76 -17.82
CA GLU A 133 -11.70 12.15 -17.45
C GLU A 133 -10.21 12.25 -17.10
N ILE A 134 -9.48 13.13 -17.76
CA ILE A 134 -8.02 13.21 -17.70
C ILE A 134 -7.61 14.63 -17.38
N LEU A 135 -6.73 14.81 -16.41
CA LEU A 135 -6.05 16.08 -16.16
C LEU A 135 -4.73 16.11 -16.92
N ARG A 136 -4.61 17.05 -17.85
CA ARG A 136 -3.41 17.35 -18.64
C ARG A 136 -3.10 18.84 -18.57
N GLU A 137 -1.91 19.24 -18.12
CA GLU A 137 -1.51 20.65 -18.07
C GLU A 137 -2.57 21.55 -17.43
N ASN A 138 -3.11 21.14 -16.28
CA ASN A 138 -4.18 21.82 -15.53
C ASN A 138 -5.52 21.97 -16.29
N LYS A 139 -5.73 21.23 -17.38
CA LYS A 139 -6.98 21.20 -18.12
C LYS A 139 -7.59 19.80 -18.06
N THR A 140 -8.86 19.73 -17.81
CA THR A 140 -9.62 18.47 -17.89
C THR A 140 -10.04 18.23 -19.34
N ILE A 141 -9.70 17.04 -19.83
CA ILE A 141 -10.09 16.55 -21.16
C ILE A 141 -10.75 15.18 -21.01
N ILE A 142 -11.57 14.81 -21.99
CA ILE A 142 -12.22 13.49 -22.04
C ILE A 142 -11.62 12.70 -23.21
N ARG A 143 -11.38 11.41 -22.97
CA ARG A 143 -10.95 10.43 -23.99
C ARG A 143 -11.74 9.15 -23.84
N ASP A 144 -12.09 8.57 -24.98
CA ASP A 144 -12.68 7.25 -25.02
C ASP A 144 -11.57 6.19 -24.95
N LEU A 145 -11.66 5.31 -23.97
CA LEU A 145 -10.71 4.24 -23.73
C LEU A 145 -11.39 2.87 -23.84
N LYS A 146 -10.76 1.96 -24.55
CA LYS A 146 -11.23 0.58 -24.73
C LYS A 146 -10.74 -0.28 -23.56
N VAL A 147 -11.66 -0.94 -22.89
CA VAL A 147 -11.38 -1.92 -21.85
C VAL A 147 -11.38 -3.31 -22.48
N ASN A 148 -10.32 -4.06 -22.31
CA ASN A 148 -10.24 -5.42 -22.84
C ASN A 148 -11.08 -6.42 -22.01
N ASN A 149 -11.15 -7.67 -22.47
CA ASN A 149 -11.91 -8.72 -21.77
C ASN A 149 -11.34 -9.11 -20.40
N GLU A 150 -10.09 -8.72 -20.11
CA GLU A 150 -9.44 -8.92 -18.81
C GLU A 150 -9.65 -7.71 -17.87
N ALA A 151 -10.51 -6.76 -18.22
CA ALA A 151 -10.71 -5.50 -17.49
C ALA A 151 -9.46 -4.63 -17.39
N LYS A 152 -8.65 -4.56 -18.45
CA LYS A 152 -7.43 -3.74 -18.51
C LYS A 152 -7.52 -2.73 -19.66
N LEU A 153 -6.88 -1.57 -19.46
CA LEU A 153 -6.71 -0.54 -20.51
C LEU A 153 -5.45 -0.78 -21.35
N ASN A 154 -4.53 -1.65 -20.92
CA ASN A 154 -3.21 -1.85 -21.54
C ASN A 154 -2.44 -0.54 -21.73
N ILE A 155 -2.36 0.23 -20.67
CA ILE A 155 -1.62 1.47 -20.53
C ILE A 155 -0.58 1.27 -19.43
N TYR A 156 0.68 1.60 -19.71
CA TYR A 156 1.71 1.63 -18.67
C TYR A 156 1.49 2.86 -17.79
N ARG A 157 1.62 2.64 -16.49
CA ARG A 157 1.43 3.69 -15.49
C ARG A 157 2.78 4.13 -14.93
N LEU A 158 2.91 5.41 -14.73
CA LEU A 158 4.05 5.97 -14.04
C LEU A 158 4.00 5.59 -12.55
N ILE A 159 5.13 5.07 -12.04
CA ILE A 159 5.35 4.85 -10.61
C ILE A 159 6.55 5.69 -10.21
N ASP A 160 6.28 6.92 -9.75
CA ASP A 160 7.28 7.89 -9.35
C ASP A 160 6.95 8.45 -7.97
N ALA A 161 7.69 7.99 -6.95
CA ALA A 161 7.47 8.39 -5.56
C ALA A 161 7.67 9.90 -5.34
N LYS A 162 8.62 10.53 -6.06
CA LYS A 162 8.87 11.98 -5.97
C LYS A 162 7.66 12.75 -6.47
N ARG A 163 7.15 12.41 -7.65
CA ARG A 163 5.96 13.03 -8.23
C ARG A 163 4.73 12.84 -7.36
N PHE A 164 4.55 11.65 -6.79
CA PHE A 164 3.43 11.39 -5.88
C PHE A 164 3.53 12.22 -4.59
N THR A 165 4.74 12.47 -4.09
CA THR A 165 4.99 13.37 -2.97
C THR A 165 4.65 14.82 -3.33
N GLU A 166 5.11 15.31 -4.49
CA GLU A 166 4.79 16.65 -4.99
C GLU A 166 3.27 16.86 -5.18
N MET A 167 2.55 15.83 -5.55
CA MET A 167 1.09 15.83 -5.68
C MET A 167 0.34 15.63 -4.34
N GLY A 168 1.06 15.47 -3.23
CA GLY A 168 0.48 15.31 -1.88
C GLY A 168 -0.16 13.95 -1.61
N TYR A 169 0.23 12.90 -2.34
CA TYR A 169 -0.19 11.52 -2.05
C TYR A 169 0.62 10.89 -0.92
N TYR A 170 1.88 11.27 -0.79
CA TYR A 170 2.79 10.81 0.26
C TYR A 170 3.39 11.99 0.99
N ASP A 171 3.64 11.82 2.28
CA ASP A 171 4.41 12.74 3.09
C ASP A 171 5.81 12.16 3.28
N VAL A 172 6.84 12.94 2.96
CA VAL A 172 8.23 12.56 3.25
C VAL A 172 8.61 13.13 4.60
N ILE A 173 8.83 12.26 5.56
CA ILE A 173 9.35 12.65 6.87
C ILE A 173 10.86 12.71 6.76
N LYS A 174 11.40 13.92 6.78
CA LYS A 174 12.83 14.15 6.87
C LYS A 174 13.18 14.47 8.31
N THR A 175 14.03 13.65 8.91
CA THR A 175 14.51 13.88 10.26
C THR A 175 15.98 14.26 10.19
N ASP A 176 16.27 15.53 10.44
CA ASP A 176 17.62 16.04 10.53
C ASP A 176 18.03 16.10 12.01
N TYR A 177 19.19 15.57 12.34
CA TYR A 177 19.76 15.61 13.68
C TYR A 177 21.03 16.44 13.68
N SER A 178 21.19 17.32 14.65
CA SER A 178 22.49 17.92 14.96
C SER A 178 23.44 16.83 15.48
N PHE A 179 24.74 17.12 15.48
CA PHE A 179 25.76 16.16 15.95
C PHE A 179 25.49 15.66 17.37
N GLY A 180 25.09 16.55 18.29
CA GLY A 180 24.75 16.16 19.68
C GLY A 180 23.47 15.32 19.80
N GLU A 181 22.44 15.67 19.02
CA GLU A 181 21.17 14.93 19.02
C GLU A 181 21.29 13.54 18.40
N SER A 182 22.28 13.35 17.51
CA SER A 182 22.53 12.07 16.83
C SER A 182 22.90 10.96 17.85
N PHE A 183 23.65 11.27 18.92
CA PHE A 183 23.97 10.30 19.96
C PHE A 183 22.71 9.84 20.71
N GLY A 184 21.85 10.78 21.12
CA GLY A 184 20.60 10.46 21.79
C GLY A 184 19.62 9.69 20.90
N ALA A 185 19.54 10.08 19.63
CA ALA A 185 18.72 9.40 18.62
C ALA A 185 19.26 7.97 18.37
N GLY A 186 20.57 7.82 18.23
CA GLY A 186 21.25 6.53 18.09
C GLY A 186 21.01 5.59 19.26
N ALA A 187 21.14 6.08 20.49
CA ALA A 187 20.89 5.30 21.70
C ALA A 187 19.41 4.83 21.79
N ARG A 188 18.45 5.73 21.50
CA ARG A 188 17.03 5.35 21.45
C ARG A 188 16.76 4.31 20.37
N LYS A 189 17.32 4.50 19.15
CA LYS A 189 17.18 3.53 18.06
C LYS A 189 17.79 2.19 18.39
N PHE A 190 18.98 2.17 18.99
CA PHE A 190 19.61 0.95 19.46
C PHE A 190 18.74 0.20 20.48
N ASN A 191 18.27 0.91 21.51
CA ASN A 191 17.41 0.29 22.54
C ASN A 191 16.11 -0.26 21.92
N SER A 192 15.44 0.48 21.06
CA SER A 192 14.22 -0.01 20.37
C SER A 192 14.53 -1.23 19.50
N THR A 193 15.66 -1.24 18.80
CA THR A 193 16.09 -2.39 17.99
C THR A 193 16.32 -3.63 18.82
N VAL A 194 17.00 -3.49 19.97
CA VAL A 194 17.25 -4.60 20.89
C VAL A 194 15.94 -5.15 21.46
N VAL A 195 15.04 -4.28 21.94
CA VAL A 195 13.73 -4.70 22.46
C VAL A 195 12.91 -5.42 21.38
N ASN A 196 12.89 -4.90 20.17
CA ASN A 196 12.19 -5.53 19.05
C ASN A 196 12.80 -6.89 18.70
N TYR A 197 14.13 -7.01 18.72
CA TYR A 197 14.78 -8.29 18.46
C TYR A 197 14.37 -9.35 19.48
N PHE A 198 14.34 -9.01 20.77
CA PHE A 198 13.84 -9.93 21.81
C PHE A 198 12.37 -10.29 21.62
N SER A 199 11.53 -9.34 21.23
CA SER A 199 10.12 -9.61 20.93
C SER A 199 9.96 -10.57 19.74
N GLN A 200 10.78 -10.40 18.70
CA GLN A 200 10.82 -11.31 17.55
C GLN A 200 11.27 -12.71 17.96
N LEU A 201 12.34 -12.83 18.76
CA LEU A 201 12.77 -14.13 19.27
C LEU A 201 11.67 -14.79 20.10
N LYS A 202 11.02 -14.03 21.00
CA LYS A 202 9.90 -14.55 21.80
C LYS A 202 8.77 -15.05 20.90
N ALA A 203 8.42 -14.33 19.83
CA ALA A 203 7.41 -14.76 18.87
C ALA A 203 7.82 -16.06 18.16
N ILE A 204 9.06 -16.16 17.68
CA ILE A 204 9.58 -17.35 16.99
C ILE A 204 9.58 -18.60 17.89
N PHE A 205 9.95 -18.45 19.17
CA PHE A 205 9.98 -19.55 20.13
C PHE A 205 8.62 -19.87 20.76
N ASN A 206 7.60 -19.03 20.55
CA ASN A 206 6.26 -19.33 21.00
C ASN A 206 5.53 -20.19 19.95
N PRO A 207 5.20 -21.44 20.23
CA PRO A 207 4.55 -22.32 19.26
C PRO A 207 3.15 -21.82 18.83
N LYS A 208 2.48 -21.01 19.64
CA LYS A 208 1.15 -20.47 19.32
C LYS A 208 1.17 -19.45 18.19
N THR A 209 2.26 -18.72 18.02
CA THR A 209 2.39 -17.73 16.93
C THR A 209 2.68 -18.37 15.59
N GLU A 210 3.18 -19.60 15.59
CA GLU A 210 3.64 -20.33 14.41
C GLU A 210 4.66 -19.56 13.54
N ALA A 211 5.28 -18.52 14.11
CA ALA A 211 6.24 -17.66 13.42
C ALA A 211 7.44 -18.42 12.85
N TYR A 212 7.77 -19.58 13.42
CA TYR A 212 8.83 -20.47 12.92
C TYR A 212 8.59 -20.95 11.49
N LYS A 213 7.31 -20.99 11.02
CA LYS A 213 6.98 -21.35 9.63
C LYS A 213 7.59 -20.38 8.63
N GLY A 214 7.74 -19.11 9.01
CA GLY A 214 8.34 -18.06 8.18
C GLY A 214 9.89 -18.10 8.13
N LEU A 215 10.54 -18.90 8.97
CA LEU A 215 11.98 -19.09 8.93
C LEU A 215 12.32 -20.01 7.74
N GLY A 216 12.46 -19.43 6.55
CA GLY A 216 12.86 -20.17 5.36
C GLY A 216 14.21 -20.86 5.55
N GLY A 217 14.25 -22.18 5.48
CA GLY A 217 15.48 -22.97 5.59
C GLY A 217 15.32 -24.35 6.24
N PHE A 218 14.21 -24.63 6.87
CA PHE A 218 13.94 -25.94 7.51
C PHE A 218 12.90 -26.79 6.75
N LYS A 219 12.72 -26.60 5.47
CA LYS A 219 12.07 -27.60 4.62
C LYS A 219 13.18 -28.56 4.15
N ALA A 220 13.45 -29.60 4.96
CA ALA A 220 14.16 -30.79 4.53
C ALA A 220 13.27 -31.60 3.60
#